data_7f82c31fd446e0e9426d01cfb1d06400
#
_entry.id   7f82c31fd446e0e9426d01cfb1d06400
#
_cell.length_a   1.000
_cell.length_b   1.000
_cell.length_c   1.000
_cell.angle_alpha   90.00
_cell.angle_beta   90.00
_cell.angle_gamma   90.00
#
_symmetry.space_group_name_H-M   'P 1'
#
loop_
_entity.id
_entity.type
_entity.pdbx_description
1 polymer ?
#
loop_
_entity_poly.entity_id
_entity_poly.type
_entity_poly.pdbx_seq_one_letter_code
_entity_poly.pdbx_strand_id
1 'polypeptide(L)'
;MDNDFFKKSNGKKLVFMDLETFNLNLNFYSNRPWQVGMIRVVQNKIQDRFDEMVKWDCGLKISDEAARITRFDQKKFNKLAKPESEIFPTVYEWLDDCDYIVGHNILGFDMYLIREWCKIYDKPYDHLFEKSVDTLAIGRGIRSEYYFKKEEEDFFDYQYRLLSYRSKGIRTSLSELGKYYNINHNYETLHDAINDLELNLKVWNKLKIDMSRI
;
A
#
# COMPACT_ATOMS: atom_id res chain seq x y z
N MET A 1 7.01 15.87 7.33
CA MET A 1 7.54 14.67 8.01
C MET A 1 9.01 14.90 8.27
N ASP A 2 9.56 14.44 9.38
CA ASP A 2 10.92 14.79 9.81
C ASP A 2 11.86 13.60 9.57
N ASN A 3 13.17 13.81 9.30
CA ASN A 3 14.18 12.72 9.28
C ASN A 3 14.12 11.88 10.57
N ASP A 4 13.67 12.47 11.66
CA ASP A 4 13.32 11.79 12.91
C ASP A 4 12.19 10.77 12.79
N PHE A 5 11.33 10.84 11.76
CA PHE A 5 10.26 9.85 11.53
C PHE A 5 10.84 8.45 11.35
N PHE A 6 11.86 8.30 10.49
CA PHE A 6 12.47 7.00 10.25
C PHE A 6 13.17 6.44 11.50
N LYS A 7 13.68 7.31 12.37
CA LYS A 7 14.30 6.94 13.64
C LYS A 7 13.28 6.66 14.76
N LYS A 8 12.16 7.40 14.78
CA LYS A 8 11.15 7.36 15.87
C LYS A 8 9.90 6.56 15.53
N SER A 9 9.81 5.93 14.35
CA SER A 9 8.62 5.15 13.94
C SER A 9 8.32 3.95 14.83
N ASN A 10 9.24 3.54 15.68
CA ASN A 10 9.08 2.38 16.58
C ASN A 10 7.95 2.54 17.63
N GLY A 11 7.55 3.77 17.96
CA GLY A 11 6.43 4.05 18.87
C GLY A 11 5.11 4.34 18.17
N LYS A 12 5.10 4.36 16.84
CA LYS A 12 3.95 4.75 16.02
C LYS A 12 3.10 3.54 15.64
N LYS A 13 1.78 3.80 15.49
CA LYS A 13 0.81 2.85 14.94
C LYS A 13 0.84 2.95 13.41
N LEU A 14 1.33 1.92 12.75
CA LEU A 14 1.37 1.83 11.30
C LEU A 14 0.28 0.89 10.81
N VAL A 15 -0.38 1.24 9.72
CA VAL A 15 -1.23 0.32 8.96
C VAL A 15 -0.58 0.12 7.59
N PHE A 16 -0.16 -1.10 7.32
CA PHE A 16 0.22 -1.52 5.98
C PHE A 16 -1.03 -1.89 5.23
N MET A 17 -1.20 -1.37 4.01
CA MET A 17 -2.38 -1.63 3.17
C MET A 17 -1.97 -1.99 1.75
N ASP A 18 -2.72 -2.92 1.16
CA ASP A 18 -2.64 -3.32 -0.23
C ASP A 18 -4.04 -3.71 -0.74
N LEU A 19 -4.35 -3.35 -1.99
CA LEU A 19 -5.63 -3.61 -2.63
C LEU A 19 -5.45 -4.48 -3.87
N GLU A 20 -6.17 -5.59 -3.94
CA GLU A 20 -6.37 -6.28 -5.21
C GLU A 20 -7.64 -5.77 -5.89
N THR A 21 -7.59 -5.51 -7.18
CA THR A 21 -8.61 -4.74 -7.88
C THR A 21 -9.19 -5.45 -9.11
N PHE A 22 -10.43 -5.11 -9.47
CA PHE A 22 -11.09 -5.67 -10.66
C PHE A 22 -10.41 -5.26 -11.97
N ASN A 23 -9.65 -4.15 -11.98
CA ASN A 23 -8.93 -3.66 -13.14
C ASN A 23 -7.61 -2.99 -12.72
N LEU A 24 -6.78 -2.56 -13.68
CA LEU A 24 -5.49 -1.91 -13.43
C LEU A 24 -5.48 -0.39 -13.67
N ASN A 25 -6.64 0.23 -13.72
CA ASN A 25 -6.80 1.67 -13.94
C ASN A 25 -7.33 2.38 -12.68
N LEU A 26 -7.30 3.72 -12.68
CA LEU A 26 -7.78 4.56 -11.58
C LEU A 26 -9.23 5.02 -11.74
N ASN A 27 -9.95 4.53 -12.75
CA ASN A 27 -11.34 4.88 -12.96
C ASN A 27 -12.25 4.06 -12.06
N PHE A 28 -12.74 4.63 -10.97
CA PHE A 28 -13.56 3.95 -9.98
C PHE A 28 -14.91 3.41 -10.51
N TYR A 29 -15.40 3.87 -11.64
CA TYR A 29 -16.58 3.31 -12.30
C TYR A 29 -16.29 1.93 -12.92
N SER A 30 -15.06 1.68 -13.36
CA SER A 30 -14.63 0.43 -13.99
C SER A 30 -13.62 -0.37 -13.15
N ASN A 31 -13.15 0.20 -12.04
CA ASN A 31 -12.19 -0.43 -11.16
C ASN A 31 -12.50 -0.14 -9.69
N ARG A 32 -12.57 -1.18 -8.89
CA ARG A 32 -12.77 -1.15 -7.44
C ARG A 32 -11.97 -2.26 -6.78
N PRO A 33 -11.63 -2.15 -5.50
CA PRO A 33 -10.99 -3.27 -4.81
C PRO A 33 -11.96 -4.46 -4.68
N TRP A 34 -11.46 -5.65 -4.99
CA TRP A 34 -12.16 -6.90 -4.68
C TRP A 34 -11.53 -7.64 -3.49
N GLN A 35 -10.31 -7.25 -3.06
CA GLN A 35 -9.72 -7.69 -1.81
C GLN A 35 -9.02 -6.50 -1.15
N VAL A 36 -9.12 -6.43 0.16
CA VAL A 36 -8.43 -5.44 1.00
C VAL A 36 -7.60 -6.19 2.02
N GLY A 37 -6.28 -6.08 1.91
CA GLY A 37 -5.34 -6.54 2.90
C GLY A 37 -4.85 -5.39 3.77
N MET A 38 -4.83 -5.58 5.09
CA MET A 38 -4.21 -4.64 6.02
C MET A 38 -3.49 -5.36 7.16
N ILE A 39 -2.35 -4.81 7.59
CA ILE A 39 -1.61 -5.27 8.75
C ILE A 39 -1.36 -4.08 9.67
N ARG A 40 -1.84 -4.16 10.91
CA ARG A 40 -1.57 -3.16 11.96
C ARG A 40 -0.28 -3.52 12.69
N VAL A 41 0.65 -2.56 12.75
CA VAL A 41 1.96 -2.73 13.38
C VAL A 41 2.16 -1.66 14.44
N VAL A 42 2.51 -2.07 15.66
CA VAL A 42 2.88 -1.19 16.77
C VAL A 42 4.18 -1.70 17.36
N GLN A 43 5.12 -0.81 17.63
CA GLN A 43 6.45 -1.17 18.16
C GLN A 43 7.17 -2.27 17.34
N ASN A 44 7.06 -2.18 16.00
CA ASN A 44 7.59 -3.17 15.04
C ASN A 44 7.00 -4.60 15.18
N LYS A 45 5.89 -4.75 15.90
CA LYS A 45 5.19 -6.05 16.03
C LYS A 45 3.83 -5.98 15.37
N ILE A 46 3.51 -7.01 14.60
CA ILE A 46 2.18 -7.18 14.05
C ILE A 46 1.22 -7.41 15.21
N GLN A 47 0.21 -6.54 15.31
CA GLN A 47 -0.85 -6.64 16.31
C GLN A 47 -2.07 -7.36 15.74
N ASP A 48 -2.41 -7.04 14.48
CA ASP A 48 -3.63 -7.51 13.87
C ASP A 48 -3.49 -7.61 12.35
N ARG A 49 -4.34 -8.42 11.72
CA ARG A 49 -4.45 -8.56 10.27
C ARG A 49 -5.90 -8.47 9.87
N PHE A 50 -6.13 -7.83 8.74
CA PHE A 50 -7.43 -7.75 8.09
C PHE A 50 -7.26 -8.19 6.64
N ASP A 51 -8.03 -9.19 6.21
CA ASP A 51 -7.99 -9.73 4.85
C ASP A 51 -9.40 -10.11 4.45
N GLU A 52 -10.05 -9.26 3.64
CA GLU A 52 -11.43 -9.44 3.27
C GLU A 52 -11.67 -9.25 1.77
N MET A 53 -12.49 -10.11 1.20
CA MET A 53 -12.97 -9.96 -0.16
C MET A 53 -14.22 -9.09 -0.20
N VAL A 54 -14.26 -8.13 -1.12
CA VAL A 54 -15.24 -7.06 -1.20
C VAL A 54 -16.16 -7.25 -2.40
N LYS A 55 -17.44 -7.43 -2.15
CA LYS A 55 -18.48 -7.51 -3.17
C LYS A 55 -19.18 -6.15 -3.34
N TRP A 56 -19.23 -5.68 -4.58
CA TRP A 56 -19.89 -4.43 -4.98
C TRP A 56 -21.20 -4.71 -5.70
N ASP A 57 -22.24 -3.91 -5.42
CA ASP A 57 -23.56 -4.07 -6.06
C ASP A 57 -23.62 -3.53 -7.51
N CYS A 58 -22.49 -3.14 -8.08
CA CYS A 58 -22.41 -2.54 -9.42
C CYS A 58 -22.11 -3.53 -10.56
N GLY A 59 -22.10 -4.84 -10.29
CA GLY A 59 -21.91 -5.87 -11.32
C GLY A 59 -20.55 -5.85 -12.03
N LEU A 60 -19.50 -5.30 -11.39
CA LEU A 60 -18.15 -5.29 -11.96
C LEU A 60 -17.65 -6.71 -12.22
N LYS A 61 -17.01 -6.87 -13.38
CA LYS A 61 -16.28 -8.09 -13.74
C LYS A 61 -14.79 -7.80 -13.72
N ILE A 62 -14.03 -8.76 -13.22
CA ILE A 62 -12.58 -8.65 -13.24
C ILE A 62 -12.06 -8.73 -14.68
N SER A 63 -11.09 -7.89 -15.03
CA SER A 63 -10.43 -7.97 -16.33
C SER A 63 -9.52 -9.21 -16.39
N ASP A 64 -9.33 -9.76 -17.60
CA ASP A 64 -8.50 -10.96 -17.82
C ASP A 64 -7.06 -10.73 -17.30
N GLU A 65 -6.54 -9.52 -17.48
CA GLU A 65 -5.20 -9.16 -17.03
C GLU A 65 -5.12 -9.11 -15.50
N ALA A 66 -6.08 -8.44 -14.83
CA ALA A 66 -6.14 -8.40 -13.37
C ALA A 66 -6.32 -9.81 -12.81
N ALA A 67 -7.23 -10.62 -13.36
CA ALA A 67 -7.44 -11.99 -12.92
C ALA A 67 -6.17 -12.86 -13.02
N ARG A 68 -5.41 -12.70 -14.11
CA ARG A 68 -4.14 -13.40 -14.32
C ARG A 68 -3.07 -12.97 -13.31
N ILE A 69 -2.95 -11.67 -13.05
CA ILE A 69 -1.94 -11.12 -12.14
C ILE A 69 -2.26 -11.52 -10.69
N THR A 70 -3.50 -11.32 -10.26
CA THR A 70 -3.93 -11.53 -8.87
C THR A 70 -4.33 -12.97 -8.56
N ARG A 71 -4.32 -13.86 -9.57
CA ARG A 71 -4.78 -15.24 -9.45
C ARG A 71 -6.20 -15.35 -8.91
N PHE A 72 -7.08 -14.43 -9.33
CA PHE A 72 -8.44 -14.35 -8.85
C PHE A 72 -9.20 -15.67 -9.02
N ASP A 73 -9.81 -16.14 -7.96
CA ASP A 73 -10.67 -17.34 -7.96
C ASP A 73 -12.13 -16.94 -7.74
N GLN A 74 -12.92 -17.03 -8.80
CA GLN A 74 -14.34 -16.69 -8.79
C GLN A 74 -15.15 -17.52 -7.79
N LYS A 75 -14.80 -18.80 -7.59
CA LYS A 75 -15.53 -19.67 -6.64
C LYS A 75 -15.24 -19.25 -5.19
N LYS A 76 -13.96 -18.98 -4.89
CA LYS A 76 -13.53 -18.47 -3.59
C LYS A 76 -14.18 -17.11 -3.32
N PHE A 77 -14.13 -16.20 -4.29
CA PHE A 77 -14.76 -14.89 -4.18
C PHE A 77 -16.27 -14.98 -3.90
N ASN A 78 -17.01 -15.76 -4.69
CA ASN A 78 -18.44 -15.92 -4.50
C ASN A 78 -18.83 -16.48 -3.13
N LYS A 79 -17.95 -17.27 -2.50
CA LYS A 79 -18.14 -17.88 -1.19
C LYS A 79 -17.81 -16.94 -0.04
N LEU A 80 -16.78 -16.11 -0.17
CA LEU A 80 -16.17 -15.38 0.95
C LEU A 80 -16.42 -13.88 0.90
N ALA A 81 -16.71 -13.31 -0.28
CA ALA A 81 -16.87 -11.88 -0.43
C ALA A 81 -18.07 -11.35 0.36
N LYS A 82 -17.82 -10.30 1.12
CA LYS A 82 -18.84 -9.58 1.90
C LYS A 82 -19.24 -8.29 1.18
N PRO A 83 -20.43 -7.76 1.42
CA PRO A 83 -20.83 -6.46 0.92
C PRO A 83 -19.81 -5.39 1.29
N GLU A 84 -19.55 -4.48 0.38
CA GLU A 84 -18.60 -3.38 0.61
C GLU A 84 -19.00 -2.49 1.81
N SER A 85 -20.32 -2.37 2.07
CA SER A 85 -20.87 -1.63 3.21
C SER A 85 -20.54 -2.24 4.58
N GLU A 86 -20.27 -3.55 4.63
CA GLU A 86 -19.82 -4.22 5.85
C GLU A 86 -18.31 -4.07 6.08
N ILE A 87 -17.55 -3.94 4.98
CA ILE A 87 -16.08 -3.87 4.98
C ILE A 87 -15.58 -2.46 5.24
N PHE A 88 -16.17 -1.46 4.56
CA PHE A 88 -15.69 -0.09 4.58
C PHE A 88 -15.53 0.52 5.99
N PRO A 89 -16.46 0.33 6.94
CA PRO A 89 -16.33 0.91 8.28
C PRO A 89 -15.02 0.51 8.97
N THR A 90 -14.64 -0.77 8.89
CA THR A 90 -13.39 -1.27 9.48
C THR A 90 -12.15 -0.76 8.72
N VAL A 91 -12.21 -0.73 7.39
CA VAL A 91 -11.12 -0.17 6.57
C VAL A 91 -10.89 1.28 6.93
N TYR A 92 -11.95 2.09 6.95
CA TYR A 92 -11.84 3.51 7.28
C TYR A 92 -11.33 3.72 8.72
N GLU A 93 -11.89 3.01 9.70
CA GLU A 93 -11.44 3.11 11.10
C GLU A 93 -9.94 2.83 11.24
N TRP A 94 -9.43 1.79 10.60
CA TRP A 94 -8.00 1.47 10.69
C TRP A 94 -7.13 2.54 10.05
N LEU A 95 -7.55 3.05 8.88
CA LEU A 95 -6.82 4.11 8.18
C LEU A 95 -6.90 5.45 8.93
N ASP A 96 -8.03 5.76 9.55
CA ASP A 96 -8.22 7.00 10.31
C ASP A 96 -7.43 7.00 11.64
N ASP A 97 -7.45 5.89 12.36
CA ASP A 97 -6.85 5.73 13.70
C ASP A 97 -5.33 5.48 13.70
N CYS A 98 -4.67 5.33 12.55
CA CYS A 98 -3.23 5.11 12.51
C CYS A 98 -2.43 6.42 12.42
N ASP A 99 -1.16 6.37 12.86
CA ASP A 99 -0.22 7.48 12.65
C ASP A 99 0.23 7.57 11.19
N TYR A 100 0.45 6.42 10.52
CA TYR A 100 0.87 6.36 9.12
C TYR A 100 0.30 5.15 8.40
N ILE A 101 -0.03 5.36 7.13
CA ILE A 101 -0.47 4.34 6.18
C ILE A 101 0.73 4.01 5.30
N VAL A 102 1.13 2.74 5.23
CA VAL A 102 2.30 2.30 4.47
C VAL A 102 1.87 1.33 3.38
N GLY A 103 2.30 1.55 2.15
CA GLY A 103 2.03 0.65 1.04
C GLY A 103 3.08 0.75 -0.05
N HIS A 104 3.01 -0.13 -1.05
CA HIS A 104 3.92 -0.13 -2.19
C HIS A 104 3.21 0.42 -3.42
N ASN A 105 3.60 1.58 -3.93
CA ASN A 105 2.88 2.35 -4.94
C ASN A 105 1.51 2.87 -4.46
N ILE A 106 1.34 2.97 -3.15
CA ILE A 106 0.07 3.31 -2.51
C ILE A 106 -0.43 4.71 -2.94
N LEU A 107 0.46 5.69 -3.03
CA LEU A 107 0.16 7.05 -3.50
C LEU A 107 -0.05 7.13 -5.02
N GLY A 108 0.42 6.12 -5.76
CA GLY A 108 0.21 6.02 -7.20
C GLY A 108 -1.06 5.25 -7.59
N PHE A 109 -1.66 4.50 -6.66
CA PHE A 109 -2.79 3.63 -6.99
C PHE A 109 -3.84 3.53 -5.87
N ASP A 110 -3.56 2.83 -4.77
CA ASP A 110 -4.55 2.41 -3.78
C ASP A 110 -5.29 3.58 -3.13
N MET A 111 -4.56 4.65 -2.77
CA MET A 111 -5.15 5.81 -2.10
C MET A 111 -6.17 6.54 -2.97
N TYR A 112 -6.05 6.47 -4.30
CA TYR A 112 -7.08 7.02 -5.19
C TYR A 112 -8.38 6.23 -5.14
N LEU A 113 -8.31 4.90 -4.99
CA LEU A 113 -9.49 4.05 -4.84
C LEU A 113 -10.11 4.21 -3.45
N ILE A 114 -9.29 4.31 -2.40
CA ILE A 114 -9.75 4.64 -1.04
C ILE A 114 -10.45 5.99 -1.02
N ARG A 115 -9.90 7.02 -1.67
CA ARG A 115 -10.55 8.34 -1.80
C ARG A 115 -11.96 8.22 -2.38
N GLU A 116 -12.10 7.50 -3.49
CA GLU A 116 -13.41 7.35 -4.13
C GLU A 116 -14.37 6.52 -3.25
N TRP A 117 -13.86 5.56 -2.49
CA TRP A 117 -14.65 4.81 -1.53
C TRP A 117 -15.09 5.70 -0.36
N CYS A 118 -14.22 6.53 0.18
CA CYS A 118 -14.57 7.53 1.20
C CYS A 118 -15.69 8.48 0.74
N LYS A 119 -15.66 8.92 -0.52
CA LYS A 119 -16.71 9.77 -1.10
C LYS A 119 -18.10 9.11 -1.11
N ILE A 120 -18.19 7.79 -1.32
CA ILE A 120 -19.46 7.05 -1.27
C ILE A 120 -20.11 7.19 0.11
N TYR A 121 -19.29 7.21 1.18
CA TYR A 121 -19.73 7.26 2.57
C TYR A 121 -19.62 8.65 3.21
N ASP A 122 -19.39 9.68 2.41
CA ASP A 122 -19.19 11.07 2.87
C ASP A 122 -18.16 11.18 4.02
N LYS A 123 -17.02 10.48 3.86
CA LYS A 123 -15.92 10.46 4.82
C LYS A 123 -14.78 11.35 4.37
N PRO A 124 -14.14 12.12 5.28
CA PRO A 124 -12.94 12.88 4.96
C PRO A 124 -11.78 11.95 4.59
N TYR A 125 -10.94 12.36 3.63
CA TYR A 125 -9.86 11.52 3.12
C TYR A 125 -8.51 12.24 2.91
N ASP A 126 -8.48 13.59 2.90
CA ASP A 126 -7.24 14.32 2.60
C ASP A 126 -6.14 14.01 3.61
N HIS A 127 -6.47 13.92 4.90
CA HIS A 127 -5.54 13.54 5.97
C HIS A 127 -4.98 12.12 5.81
N LEU A 128 -5.67 11.22 5.08
CA LEU A 128 -5.18 9.88 4.80
C LEU A 128 -3.99 9.92 3.81
N PHE A 129 -4.05 10.85 2.84
CA PHE A 129 -2.93 11.06 1.92
C PHE A 129 -1.72 11.67 2.63
N GLU A 130 -1.93 12.66 3.51
CA GLU A 130 -0.87 13.34 4.25
C GLU A 130 -0.05 12.38 5.13
N LYS A 131 -0.67 11.34 5.66
CA LYS A 131 0.00 10.32 6.48
C LYS A 131 0.41 9.06 5.71
N SER A 132 0.27 9.06 4.38
CA SER A 132 0.68 7.94 3.54
C SER A 132 2.18 7.93 3.29
N VAL A 133 2.75 6.73 3.33
CA VAL A 133 4.18 6.45 3.11
C VAL A 133 4.32 5.40 2.03
N ASP A 134 4.91 5.78 0.92
CA ASP A 134 5.05 4.94 -0.26
C ASP A 134 6.43 4.28 -0.35
N THR A 135 6.48 2.98 -0.14
CA THR A 135 7.75 2.22 -0.16
C THR A 135 8.37 2.12 -1.55
N LEU A 136 7.60 2.25 -2.63
CA LEU A 136 8.14 2.36 -3.99
C LEU A 136 8.89 3.67 -4.18
N ALA A 137 8.31 4.79 -3.75
CA ALA A 137 8.94 6.10 -3.84
C ALA A 137 10.24 6.14 -3.04
N ILE A 138 10.20 5.72 -1.76
CA ILE A 138 11.39 5.67 -0.91
C ILE A 138 12.45 4.73 -1.50
N GLY A 139 12.06 3.54 -1.95
CA GLY A 139 12.97 2.59 -2.58
C GLY A 139 13.64 3.15 -3.84
N ARG A 140 12.92 3.95 -4.64
CA ARG A 140 13.51 4.68 -5.78
C ARG A 140 14.50 5.73 -5.32
N GLY A 141 14.16 6.52 -4.31
CA GLY A 141 15.05 7.52 -3.74
C GLY A 141 16.37 6.92 -3.31
N ILE A 142 16.34 5.86 -2.52
CA ILE A 142 17.53 5.13 -2.05
C ILE A 142 18.33 4.56 -3.23
N ARG A 143 17.66 3.84 -4.15
CA ARG A 143 18.33 3.19 -5.29
C ARG A 143 18.91 4.16 -6.31
N SER A 144 18.43 5.40 -6.34
CA SER A 144 18.87 6.46 -7.24
C SER A 144 19.72 7.54 -6.54
N GLU A 145 20.01 7.36 -5.25
CA GLU A 145 20.74 8.32 -4.42
C GLU A 145 20.07 9.71 -4.33
N TYR A 146 18.73 9.76 -4.53
CA TYR A 146 17.89 10.94 -4.34
C TYR A 146 17.22 10.88 -2.98
N TYR A 147 17.89 11.38 -1.98
CA TYR A 147 17.43 11.34 -0.60
C TYR A 147 16.52 12.52 -0.26
N PHE A 148 15.61 12.30 0.68
CA PHE A 148 14.75 13.35 1.19
C PHE A 148 15.56 14.37 1.99
N LYS A 149 15.34 15.65 1.70
CA LYS A 149 15.92 16.77 2.42
C LYS A 149 14.83 17.76 2.80
N LYS A 150 14.52 17.83 4.09
CA LYS A 150 13.43 18.62 4.64
C LYS A 150 13.53 20.11 4.32
N GLU A 151 14.73 20.61 4.12
CA GLU A 151 15.00 22.02 3.82
C GLU A 151 14.72 22.35 2.35
N GLU A 152 14.62 21.34 1.47
CA GLU A 152 14.45 21.52 0.03
C GLU A 152 13.01 21.25 -0.43
N GLU A 153 12.30 20.31 0.21
CA GLU A 153 10.96 19.91 -0.21
C GLU A 153 10.15 19.29 0.93
N ASP A 154 8.81 19.28 0.78
CA ASP A 154 7.93 18.49 1.64
C ASP A 154 8.06 16.98 1.36
N PHE A 155 7.82 16.14 2.38
CA PHE A 155 7.96 14.68 2.24
C PHE A 155 6.91 14.08 1.29
N PHE A 156 5.73 14.69 1.22
CA PHE A 156 4.69 14.27 0.29
C PHE A 156 5.12 14.56 -1.17
N ASP A 157 5.62 15.77 -1.45
CA ASP A 157 6.13 16.17 -2.75
C ASP A 157 7.33 15.32 -3.19
N TYR A 158 8.25 15.03 -2.25
CA TYR A 158 9.35 14.10 -2.47
C TYR A 158 8.86 12.74 -2.97
N GLN A 159 7.86 12.16 -2.30
CA GLN A 159 7.31 10.87 -2.71
C GLN A 159 6.67 10.94 -4.11
N TYR A 160 5.85 11.94 -4.39
CA TYR A 160 5.22 12.10 -5.71
C TYR A 160 6.23 12.30 -6.83
N ARG A 161 7.28 13.07 -6.60
CA ARG A 161 8.38 13.23 -7.55
C ARG A 161 9.04 11.90 -7.88
N LEU A 162 9.27 11.06 -6.87
CA LEU A 162 9.90 9.76 -7.05
C LEU A 162 8.97 8.69 -7.64
N LEU A 163 7.65 8.79 -7.45
CA LEU A 163 6.70 7.92 -8.14
C LEU A 163 6.75 8.10 -9.67
N SER A 164 7.06 9.30 -10.15
CA SER A 164 7.24 9.59 -11.57
C SER A 164 8.64 9.30 -12.08
N TYR A 165 9.64 9.22 -11.19
CA TYR A 165 11.04 9.04 -11.54
C TYR A 165 11.31 7.65 -12.12
N ARG A 166 12.06 7.61 -13.23
CA ARG A 166 12.52 6.38 -13.86
C ARG A 166 14.01 6.51 -14.18
N SER A 167 14.78 5.50 -13.80
CA SER A 167 16.20 5.40 -14.14
C SER A 167 16.50 4.05 -14.77
N LYS A 168 17.30 4.08 -15.85
CA LYS A 168 17.69 2.85 -16.55
C LYS A 168 18.48 1.93 -15.60
N GLY A 169 18.06 0.67 -15.56
CA GLY A 169 18.73 -0.35 -14.73
C GLY A 169 18.29 -0.39 -13.26
N ILE A 170 17.50 0.58 -12.79
CA ILE A 170 16.96 0.58 -11.42
C ILE A 170 15.56 -0.03 -11.42
N ARG A 171 15.42 -1.18 -10.78
CA ARG A 171 14.14 -1.87 -10.58
C ARG A 171 13.74 -1.75 -9.12
N THR A 172 12.49 -1.36 -8.87
CA THR A 172 11.98 -1.05 -7.54
C THR A 172 10.57 -1.59 -7.29
N SER A 173 10.13 -2.60 -8.06
CA SER A 173 8.93 -3.35 -7.66
C SER A 173 9.16 -4.00 -6.30
N LEU A 174 8.08 -4.36 -5.61
CA LEU A 174 8.17 -4.94 -4.27
C LEU A 174 9.08 -6.18 -4.23
N SER A 175 8.94 -7.08 -5.24
CA SER A 175 9.80 -8.26 -5.39
C SER A 175 11.27 -7.90 -5.64
N GLU A 176 11.54 -6.87 -6.45
CA GLU A 176 12.91 -6.44 -6.74
C GLU A 176 13.58 -5.77 -5.53
N LEU A 177 12.83 -5.00 -4.73
CA LEU A 177 13.32 -4.48 -3.45
C LEU A 177 13.56 -5.62 -2.45
N GLY A 178 12.68 -6.60 -2.38
CA GLY A 178 12.86 -7.78 -1.54
C GLY A 178 14.16 -8.53 -1.86
N LYS A 179 14.43 -8.76 -3.15
CA LYS A 179 15.67 -9.39 -3.64
C LYS A 179 16.89 -8.52 -3.36
N TYR A 180 16.80 -7.21 -3.61
CA TYR A 180 17.88 -6.26 -3.35
C TYR A 180 18.35 -6.28 -1.89
N TYR A 181 17.40 -6.39 -0.96
CA TYR A 181 17.68 -6.49 0.47
C TYR A 181 17.92 -7.92 0.97
N ASN A 182 18.02 -8.91 0.08
CA ASN A 182 18.18 -10.33 0.42
C ASN A 182 17.13 -10.82 1.43
N ILE A 183 15.87 -10.39 1.25
CA ILE A 183 14.78 -10.79 2.13
C ILE A 183 14.35 -12.22 1.78
N ASN A 184 14.38 -13.12 2.78
CA ASN A 184 13.82 -14.46 2.64
C ASN A 184 12.28 -14.37 2.62
N HIS A 185 11.68 -14.65 1.47
CA HIS A 185 10.25 -14.63 1.22
C HIS A 185 9.91 -15.60 0.08
N ASN A 186 8.71 -16.17 0.11
CA ASN A 186 8.22 -16.94 -1.02
C ASN A 186 7.66 -16.01 -2.11
N TYR A 187 8.49 -15.66 -3.08
CA TYR A 187 8.13 -14.76 -4.18
C TYR A 187 7.09 -15.33 -5.16
N GLU A 188 6.81 -16.63 -5.10
CA GLU A 188 5.78 -17.26 -5.91
C GLU A 188 4.36 -17.00 -5.39
N THR A 189 4.23 -16.61 -4.11
CA THR A 189 2.93 -16.29 -3.48
C THR A 189 2.54 -14.83 -3.59
N LEU A 190 3.32 -14.00 -4.26
CA LEU A 190 2.98 -12.59 -4.48
C LEU A 190 1.70 -12.47 -5.33
N HIS A 191 1.07 -11.29 -5.24
CA HIS A 191 -0.29 -10.98 -5.75
C HIS A 191 -1.40 -11.65 -4.92
N ASP A 192 -1.14 -11.79 -3.63
CA ASP A 192 -2.11 -11.99 -2.57
C ASP A 192 -1.83 -10.89 -1.55
N ALA A 193 -2.83 -10.09 -1.23
CA ALA A 193 -2.64 -8.84 -0.47
C ALA A 193 -1.88 -9.05 0.84
N ILE A 194 -2.13 -10.10 1.59
CA ILE A 194 -1.42 -10.35 2.86
C ILE A 194 0.04 -10.76 2.64
N ASN A 195 0.32 -11.59 1.63
CA ASN A 195 1.70 -11.98 1.32
C ASN A 195 2.53 -10.78 0.85
N ASP A 196 1.93 -9.90 0.04
CA ASP A 196 2.58 -8.67 -0.40
C ASP A 196 2.83 -7.72 0.77
N LEU A 197 1.90 -7.60 1.71
CA LEU A 197 2.08 -6.79 2.91
C LEU A 197 3.16 -7.35 3.85
N GLU A 198 3.29 -8.66 3.99
CA GLU A 198 4.38 -9.25 4.78
C GLU A 198 5.75 -8.99 4.16
N LEU A 199 5.85 -9.04 2.84
CA LEU A 199 7.07 -8.64 2.15
C LEU A 199 7.31 -7.13 2.29
N ASN A 200 6.28 -6.31 2.12
CA ASN A 200 6.38 -4.86 2.24
C ASN A 200 6.83 -4.43 3.65
N LEU A 201 6.32 -5.07 4.70
CA LEU A 201 6.78 -4.83 6.08
C LEU A 201 8.28 -5.14 6.25
N LYS A 202 8.76 -6.24 5.66
CA LYS A 202 10.20 -6.58 5.70
C LYS A 202 11.04 -5.57 4.91
N VAL A 203 10.58 -5.16 3.72
CA VAL A 203 11.20 -4.11 2.89
C VAL A 203 11.23 -2.79 3.65
N TRP A 204 10.10 -2.37 4.22
CA TRP A 204 10.00 -1.16 5.04
C TRP A 204 11.05 -1.10 6.15
N ASN A 205 11.25 -2.21 6.86
CA ASN A 205 12.25 -2.28 7.93
C ASN A 205 13.69 -2.08 7.42
N LYS A 206 13.98 -2.42 6.17
CA LYS A 206 15.28 -2.13 5.52
C LYS A 206 15.38 -0.68 5.05
N LEU A 207 14.31 -0.18 4.38
CA LEU A 207 14.25 1.21 3.92
C LEU A 207 14.44 2.20 5.07
N LYS A 208 13.80 1.95 6.23
CA LYS A 208 13.97 2.79 7.44
C LYS A 208 15.42 2.91 7.87
N ILE A 209 16.16 1.79 7.84
CA ILE A 209 17.56 1.77 8.24
C ILE A 209 18.39 2.63 7.28
N ASP A 210 18.17 2.49 5.97
CA ASP A 210 18.92 3.26 4.99
C ASP A 210 18.60 4.75 5.08
N MET A 211 17.30 5.11 5.16
CA MET A 211 16.88 6.50 5.36
C MET A 211 17.38 7.12 6.67
N SER A 212 17.57 6.34 7.72
CA SER A 212 18.07 6.84 9.02
C SER A 212 19.59 7.12 9.05
N ARG A 213 20.33 6.64 8.04
CA ARG A 213 21.80 6.81 7.91
C ARG A 213 22.20 8.04 7.11
N ILE A 214 21.24 8.65 6.46
CA ILE A 214 21.38 9.82 5.63
C ILE A 214 20.94 11.05 6.45
#